data_20831c65297c430de79fc36ebb5903be
#
_entry.id   20831c65297c430de79fc36ebb5903be
#
_cell.length_a   1.000
_cell.length_b   1.000
_cell.length_c   1.000
_cell.angle_alpha   90.00
_cell.angle_beta   90.00
_cell.angle_gamma   90.00
#
_symmetry.space_group_name_H-M   'P 1'
#
loop_
_entity.id
_entity.type
_entity.pdbx_description
1 polymer ?
#
loop_
_entity_poly.entity_id
_entity_poly.type
_entity_poly.pdbx_seq_one_letter_code
_entity_poly.pdbx_strand_id
1 'polypeptide(L)'
;MKNLKWVAGVALAVGLAALPVLAQEAAKKEPPKPAPGPSVAVLEQWNEIGKKLIAIAEDLPEDKYDYKPNPDSRTFRAVLIHVSASMYFFTDPAQKQKPRYTDDPKPADLKINNKADLVAFVKKCVQDGADVIKAKGDKGMSESVNAGGPTLIRISDLAYALNEHSGEHYGNLVVYYRNNGMVPPESRPKK
;
A
#
# COMPACT_ATOMS: atom_id res chain seq x y z
N MET A 1 82.07 -45.17 39.41
CA MET A 1 81.74 -43.73 39.39
C MET A 1 81.00 -43.46 38.11
N LYS A 2 79.73 -43.34 38.13
CA LYS A 2 78.87 -42.69 37.07
C LYS A 2 77.50 -42.42 37.65
N ASN A 3 77.23 -41.18 37.83
CA ASN A 3 75.95 -40.64 38.37
C ASN A 3 74.84 -40.77 37.35
N LEU A 4 73.81 -41.51 37.70
CA LEU A 4 72.54 -41.59 36.90
C LEU A 4 71.53 -40.60 37.45
N LYS A 5 71.30 -39.53 36.68
CA LYS A 5 70.26 -38.51 37.02
C LYS A 5 68.89 -39.00 36.55
N TRP A 6 68.01 -39.15 37.49
CA TRP A 6 66.56 -39.36 37.19
C TRP A 6 65.95 -38.09 36.65
N VAL A 7 65.35 -38.17 35.47
CA VAL A 7 64.47 -37.08 34.93
C VAL A 7 63.06 -37.51 35.21
N ALA A 8 62.43 -36.76 36.07
CA ALA A 8 60.95 -36.91 36.34
C ALA A 8 60.21 -36.34 35.21
N GLY A 9 59.45 -37.15 34.45
CA GLY A 9 58.52 -36.73 33.44
C GLY A 9 57.24 -36.29 34.07
N VAL A 10 56.86 -34.99 33.90
CA VAL A 10 55.54 -34.45 34.26
C VAL A 10 54.59 -34.75 33.11
N ALA A 11 53.69 -35.70 33.34
CA ALA A 11 52.56 -35.94 32.41
C ALA A 11 51.48 -34.84 32.59
N LEU A 12 51.39 -33.97 31.61
CA LEU A 12 50.36 -32.98 31.54
C LEU A 12 49.05 -33.64 31.02
N ALA A 13 48.10 -33.93 31.89
CA ALA A 13 46.80 -34.41 31.53
C ALA A 13 45.95 -33.22 30.99
N VAL A 14 45.82 -33.13 29.68
CA VAL A 14 44.88 -32.19 29.05
C VAL A 14 43.45 -32.74 29.17
N GLY A 15 42.72 -32.26 30.15
CA GLY A 15 41.28 -32.52 30.27
C GLY A 15 40.50 -31.80 29.17
N LEU A 16 40.03 -32.55 28.17
CA LEU A 16 39.00 -32.04 27.24
C LEU A 16 37.70 -31.85 28.02
N ALA A 17 37.42 -30.62 28.40
CA ALA A 17 36.08 -30.22 28.84
C ALA A 17 35.17 -30.22 27.61
N ALA A 18 34.36 -31.27 27.45
CA ALA A 18 33.28 -31.28 26.48
C ALA A 18 32.22 -30.23 26.91
N LEU A 19 32.23 -29.07 26.26
CA LEU A 19 31.14 -28.10 26.39
C LEU A 19 29.87 -28.74 25.78
N PRO A 20 28.76 -28.75 26.48
CA PRO A 20 27.51 -29.16 25.87
C PRO A 20 27.19 -28.17 24.74
N VAL A 21 27.22 -28.63 23.50
CA VAL A 21 26.63 -27.93 22.35
C VAL A 21 25.15 -27.89 22.66
N LEU A 22 24.69 -26.72 23.17
CA LEU A 22 23.27 -26.42 23.21
C LEU A 22 22.82 -26.41 21.75
N ALA A 23 22.23 -27.51 21.31
CA ALA A 23 21.50 -27.59 20.08
C ALA A 23 20.37 -26.56 20.23
N GLN A 24 20.56 -25.38 19.65
CA GLN A 24 19.55 -24.37 19.50
C GLN A 24 18.47 -25.02 18.63
N GLU A 25 17.40 -25.48 19.26
CA GLU A 25 16.21 -25.97 18.56
C GLU A 25 15.79 -24.84 17.60
N ALA A 26 16.15 -24.98 16.33
CA ALA A 26 15.66 -24.11 15.29
C ALA A 26 14.14 -24.22 15.34
N ALA A 27 13.51 -23.19 15.89
CA ALA A 27 12.06 -23.10 15.91
C ALA A 27 11.56 -23.46 14.51
N LYS A 28 10.84 -24.58 14.38
CA LYS A 28 10.26 -25.01 13.11
C LYS A 28 9.37 -23.86 12.64
N LYS A 29 9.86 -23.05 11.68
CA LYS A 29 9.04 -22.05 11.03
C LYS A 29 7.89 -22.80 10.39
N GLU A 30 6.67 -22.43 10.80
CA GLU A 30 5.48 -22.93 10.13
C GLU A 30 5.61 -22.71 8.61
N PRO A 31 5.16 -23.67 7.79
CA PRO A 31 5.18 -23.48 6.35
C PRO A 31 4.37 -22.24 5.98
N PRO A 32 4.76 -21.51 4.93
CA PRO A 32 4.01 -20.34 4.46
C PRO A 32 2.54 -20.71 4.22
N LYS A 33 1.63 -19.85 4.64
CA LYS A 33 0.21 -20.01 4.35
C LYS A 33 -0.03 -19.94 2.83
N PRO A 34 -1.02 -20.67 2.30
CA PRO A 34 -1.40 -20.52 0.90
C PRO A 34 -1.71 -19.05 0.56
N ALA A 35 -1.43 -18.64 -0.68
CA ALA A 35 -1.80 -17.32 -1.14
C ALA A 35 -3.33 -17.13 -1.06
N PRO A 36 -3.81 -15.92 -0.68
CA PRO A 36 -5.24 -15.64 -0.66
C PRO A 36 -5.84 -15.71 -2.08
N GLY A 37 -7.16 -15.88 -2.15
CA GLY A 37 -7.88 -15.80 -3.42
C GLY A 37 -7.75 -14.42 -4.07
N PRO A 38 -7.98 -14.33 -5.41
CA PRO A 38 -7.79 -13.10 -6.16
C PRO A 38 -8.54 -11.88 -5.60
N SER A 39 -9.78 -12.05 -5.14
CA SER A 39 -10.56 -10.96 -4.56
C SER A 39 -9.97 -10.44 -3.26
N VAL A 40 -9.45 -11.33 -2.42
CA VAL A 40 -8.80 -10.95 -1.15
C VAL A 40 -7.50 -10.21 -1.43
N ALA A 41 -6.67 -10.71 -2.35
CA ALA A 41 -5.41 -10.06 -2.71
C ALA A 41 -5.64 -8.65 -3.30
N VAL A 42 -6.62 -8.50 -4.19
CA VAL A 42 -6.99 -7.19 -4.77
C VAL A 42 -7.54 -6.26 -3.68
N LEU A 43 -8.37 -6.76 -2.76
CA LEU A 43 -8.93 -5.97 -1.66
C LEU A 43 -7.83 -5.46 -0.72
N GLU A 44 -6.85 -6.29 -0.40
CA GLU A 44 -5.70 -5.88 0.42
C GLU A 44 -4.93 -4.73 -0.23
N GLN A 45 -4.62 -4.84 -1.53
CA GLN A 45 -3.93 -3.80 -2.30
C GLN A 45 -4.76 -2.50 -2.36
N TRP A 46 -6.06 -2.62 -2.65
CA TRP A 46 -7.00 -1.49 -2.69
C TRP A 46 -7.06 -0.75 -1.35
N ASN A 47 -7.19 -1.49 -0.26
CA ASN A 47 -7.24 -0.91 1.08
C ASN A 47 -5.90 -0.26 1.47
N GLU A 48 -4.77 -0.85 1.08
CA GLU A 48 -3.45 -0.31 1.40
C GLU A 48 -3.22 1.04 0.71
N ILE A 49 -3.52 1.16 -0.59
CA ILE A 49 -3.39 2.45 -1.28
C ILE A 49 -4.45 3.45 -0.81
N GLY A 50 -5.67 2.99 -0.56
CA GLY A 50 -6.75 3.82 -0.03
C GLY A 50 -6.41 4.43 1.34
N LYS A 51 -5.84 3.63 2.25
CA LYS A 51 -5.35 4.10 3.55
C LYS A 51 -4.30 5.20 3.40
N LYS A 52 -3.35 5.06 2.46
CA LYS A 52 -2.32 6.06 2.20
C LYS A 52 -2.90 7.37 1.67
N LEU A 53 -3.86 7.29 0.75
CA LEU A 53 -4.56 8.47 0.21
C LEU A 53 -5.39 9.19 1.29
N ILE A 54 -6.09 8.44 2.15
CA ILE A 54 -6.84 9.01 3.28
C ILE A 54 -5.89 9.69 4.26
N ALA A 55 -4.81 9.00 4.66
CA ALA A 55 -3.85 9.54 5.61
C ALA A 55 -3.21 10.85 5.13
N ILE A 56 -2.84 10.91 3.83
CA ILE A 56 -2.24 12.12 3.26
C ILE A 56 -3.26 13.26 3.13
N ALA A 57 -4.54 12.94 2.86
CA ALA A 57 -5.62 13.92 2.83
C ALA A 57 -5.94 14.48 4.23
N GLU A 58 -5.94 13.63 5.26
CA GLU A 58 -6.23 14.07 6.63
C GLU A 58 -5.10 14.90 7.24
N ASP A 59 -3.85 14.56 6.93
CA ASP A 59 -2.70 15.13 7.61
C ASP A 59 -2.27 16.49 7.05
N LEU A 60 -2.33 16.73 5.73
CA LEU A 60 -1.88 18.00 5.16
C LEU A 60 -2.72 19.17 5.70
N PRO A 61 -2.10 20.27 6.17
CA PRO A 61 -2.83 21.48 6.53
C PRO A 61 -3.65 22.06 5.36
N GLU A 62 -4.84 22.57 5.64
CA GLU A 62 -5.78 23.03 4.61
C GLU A 62 -5.24 24.19 3.77
N ASP A 63 -4.46 25.08 4.37
CA ASP A 63 -3.80 26.20 3.70
C ASP A 63 -2.80 25.76 2.62
N LYS A 64 -2.39 24.47 2.62
CA LYS A 64 -1.48 23.89 1.63
C LYS A 64 -2.19 23.11 0.52
N TYR A 65 -3.51 23.01 0.57
CA TYR A 65 -4.28 22.23 -0.42
C TYR A 65 -4.24 22.82 -1.83
N ASP A 66 -4.04 24.12 -1.95
CA ASP A 66 -3.93 24.79 -3.23
C ASP A 66 -2.47 25.01 -3.70
N TYR A 67 -1.51 24.43 -2.97
CA TYR A 67 -0.11 24.41 -3.36
C TYR A 67 0.10 23.64 -4.66
N LYS A 68 0.99 24.15 -5.52
CA LYS A 68 1.50 23.53 -6.74
C LYS A 68 3.02 23.45 -6.69
N PRO A 69 3.65 22.35 -7.07
CA PRO A 69 5.12 22.29 -7.16
C PRO A 69 5.69 23.14 -8.32
N ASN A 70 4.89 23.33 -9.37
CA ASN A 70 5.18 24.25 -10.48
C ASN A 70 3.86 24.74 -11.12
N PRO A 71 3.87 25.79 -11.97
CA PRO A 71 2.66 26.37 -12.56
C PRO A 71 1.78 25.38 -13.35
N ASP A 72 2.41 24.40 -14.01
CA ASP A 72 1.73 23.46 -14.90
C ASP A 72 1.16 22.23 -14.15
N SER A 73 1.53 22.07 -12.87
CA SER A 73 1.01 20.97 -12.04
C SER A 73 -0.42 21.24 -11.56
N ARG A 74 -1.17 20.18 -11.31
CA ARG A 74 -2.40 20.25 -10.51
C ARG A 74 -2.07 20.72 -9.09
N THR A 75 -3.04 21.32 -8.39
CA THR A 75 -2.92 21.55 -6.94
C THR A 75 -3.00 20.22 -6.20
N PHE A 76 -2.53 20.18 -4.93
CA PHE A 76 -2.70 19.01 -4.07
C PHE A 76 -4.18 18.57 -4.00
N ARG A 77 -5.09 19.53 -3.80
CA ARG A 77 -6.55 19.33 -3.84
C ARG A 77 -7.00 18.66 -5.15
N ALA A 78 -6.55 19.17 -6.28
CA ALA A 78 -6.93 18.65 -7.58
C ALA A 78 -6.41 17.24 -7.84
N VAL A 79 -5.20 16.90 -7.37
CA VAL A 79 -4.67 15.53 -7.45
C VAL A 79 -5.50 14.56 -6.61
N LEU A 80 -5.88 14.95 -5.39
CA LEU A 80 -6.73 14.10 -4.53
C LEU A 80 -8.12 13.89 -5.14
N ILE A 81 -8.73 14.92 -5.72
CA ILE A 81 -10.01 14.80 -6.39
C ILE A 81 -9.91 13.87 -7.59
N HIS A 82 -8.92 14.09 -8.45
CA HIS A 82 -8.68 13.28 -9.64
C HIS A 82 -8.50 11.80 -9.27
N VAL A 83 -7.55 11.45 -8.41
CA VAL A 83 -7.29 10.05 -8.06
C VAL A 83 -8.48 9.37 -7.38
N SER A 84 -9.23 10.11 -6.56
CA SER A 84 -10.41 9.56 -5.88
C SER A 84 -11.59 9.37 -6.84
N ALA A 85 -11.86 10.34 -7.69
CA ALA A 85 -12.92 10.23 -8.71
C ALA A 85 -12.62 9.12 -9.72
N SER A 86 -11.33 8.95 -10.09
CA SER A 86 -10.89 7.88 -11.00
C SER A 86 -11.20 6.48 -10.48
N MET A 87 -11.33 6.26 -9.19
CA MET A 87 -11.74 4.97 -8.62
C MET A 87 -13.10 4.50 -9.15
N TYR A 88 -13.95 5.42 -9.61
CA TYR A 88 -15.25 5.07 -10.21
C TYR A 88 -15.14 4.59 -11.66
N PHE A 89 -13.97 4.68 -12.30
CA PHE A 89 -13.71 3.98 -13.56
C PHE A 89 -13.54 2.47 -13.38
N PHE A 90 -13.34 2.01 -12.13
CA PHE A 90 -13.47 0.61 -11.74
C PHE A 90 -14.84 0.29 -11.13
N THR A 91 -15.24 1.05 -10.10
CA THR A 91 -16.39 0.76 -9.26
C THR A 91 -17.69 0.69 -10.06
N ASP A 92 -17.90 1.63 -10.98
CA ASP A 92 -19.15 1.70 -11.77
C ASP A 92 -19.20 0.64 -12.89
N PRO A 93 -18.17 0.46 -13.75
CA PRO A 93 -18.18 -0.61 -14.75
C PRO A 93 -18.27 -2.02 -14.14
N ALA A 94 -17.64 -2.26 -12.99
CA ALA A 94 -17.78 -3.53 -12.28
C ALA A 94 -19.23 -3.82 -11.88
N GLN A 95 -20.07 -2.80 -11.73
CA GLN A 95 -21.51 -2.87 -11.49
C GLN A 95 -22.35 -2.71 -12.79
N LYS A 96 -21.72 -2.76 -13.97
CA LYS A 96 -22.33 -2.56 -15.28
C LYS A 96 -22.94 -1.17 -15.48
N GLN A 97 -22.37 -0.16 -14.82
CA GLN A 97 -22.73 1.25 -14.93
C GLN A 97 -21.67 2.03 -15.69
N LYS A 98 -22.03 3.17 -16.24
CA LYS A 98 -21.05 4.12 -16.77
C LYS A 98 -20.38 4.87 -15.61
N PRO A 99 -19.06 5.21 -15.72
CA PRO A 99 -18.41 6.04 -14.72
C PRO A 99 -19.21 7.33 -14.46
N ARG A 100 -19.47 7.60 -13.19
CA ARG A 100 -20.32 8.74 -12.76
C ARG A 100 -19.59 10.08 -12.81
N TYR A 101 -18.27 10.06 -12.85
CA TYR A 101 -17.44 11.25 -12.92
C TYR A 101 -16.60 11.26 -14.20
N THR A 102 -16.19 12.46 -14.62
CA THR A 102 -15.13 12.67 -15.60
C THR A 102 -13.76 12.45 -14.96
N ASP A 103 -12.70 12.45 -15.76
CA ASP A 103 -11.33 12.28 -15.27
C ASP A 103 -10.90 13.42 -14.32
N ASP A 104 -11.32 14.66 -14.59
CA ASP A 104 -11.04 15.84 -13.77
C ASP A 104 -12.35 16.56 -13.36
N PRO A 105 -13.15 16.02 -12.44
CA PRO A 105 -14.35 16.68 -11.99
C PRO A 105 -14.01 17.92 -11.15
N LYS A 106 -14.80 18.98 -11.32
CA LYS A 106 -14.58 20.20 -10.54
C LYS A 106 -15.06 20.02 -9.10
N PRO A 107 -14.39 20.63 -8.10
CA PRO A 107 -14.81 20.58 -6.69
C PRO A 107 -16.28 20.94 -6.48
N ALA A 108 -16.79 21.96 -7.21
CA ALA A 108 -18.17 22.39 -7.13
C ALA A 108 -19.18 21.31 -7.55
N ASP A 109 -18.85 20.52 -8.59
CA ASP A 109 -19.70 19.42 -9.07
C ASP A 109 -19.79 18.29 -8.03
N LEU A 110 -18.77 18.16 -7.19
CA LEU A 110 -18.66 17.19 -6.11
C LEU A 110 -19.14 17.73 -4.75
N LYS A 111 -19.54 19.00 -4.68
CA LYS A 111 -19.90 19.72 -3.44
C LYS A 111 -18.74 19.71 -2.40
N ILE A 112 -17.50 19.81 -2.87
CA ILE A 112 -16.30 19.87 -2.03
C ILE A 112 -15.98 21.35 -1.79
N ASN A 113 -16.27 21.85 -0.59
CA ASN A 113 -16.08 23.25 -0.23
C ASN A 113 -14.87 23.48 0.69
N ASN A 114 -14.42 22.44 1.39
CA ASN A 114 -13.37 22.51 2.39
C ASN A 114 -12.61 21.17 2.49
N LYS A 115 -11.61 21.11 3.36
CA LYS A 115 -10.82 19.89 3.64
C LYS A 115 -11.71 18.72 4.10
N ALA A 116 -12.65 18.97 4.99
CA ALA A 116 -13.47 17.90 5.56
C ALA A 116 -14.32 17.22 4.46
N ASP A 117 -14.90 18.01 3.55
CA ASP A 117 -15.66 17.48 2.41
C ASP A 117 -14.77 16.62 1.50
N LEU A 118 -13.53 17.10 1.23
CA LEU A 118 -12.59 16.35 0.39
C LEU A 118 -12.17 15.03 1.06
N VAL A 119 -11.84 15.06 2.35
CA VAL A 119 -11.49 13.83 3.11
C VAL A 119 -12.66 12.84 3.10
N ALA A 120 -13.88 13.31 3.29
CA ALA A 120 -15.07 12.48 3.22
C ALA A 120 -15.26 11.86 1.82
N PHE A 121 -15.00 12.64 0.76
CA PHE A 121 -15.05 12.17 -0.62
C PHE A 121 -14.00 11.07 -0.88
N VAL A 122 -12.75 11.27 -0.48
CA VAL A 122 -11.68 10.27 -0.60
C VAL A 122 -12.07 8.96 0.10
N LYS A 123 -12.52 9.06 1.35
CA LYS A 123 -12.98 7.90 2.14
C LYS A 123 -14.10 7.14 1.44
N LYS A 124 -15.08 7.87 0.91
CA LYS A 124 -16.20 7.27 0.20
C LYS A 124 -15.76 6.51 -1.06
N CYS A 125 -14.89 7.10 -1.88
CA CYS A 125 -14.39 6.46 -3.10
C CYS A 125 -13.65 5.16 -2.80
N VAL A 126 -12.79 5.17 -1.78
CA VAL A 126 -12.06 3.98 -1.32
C VAL A 126 -13.03 2.91 -0.82
N GLN A 127 -14.01 3.28 -0.01
CA GLN A 127 -14.99 2.35 0.56
C GLN A 127 -15.88 1.73 -0.51
N ASP A 128 -16.40 2.53 -1.43
CA ASP A 128 -17.28 2.05 -2.50
C ASP A 128 -16.55 1.00 -3.38
N GLY A 129 -15.27 1.23 -3.72
CA GLY A 129 -14.47 0.25 -4.45
C GLY A 129 -14.19 -1.03 -3.65
N ALA A 130 -13.86 -0.90 -2.38
CA ALA A 130 -13.66 -2.05 -1.49
C ALA A 130 -14.93 -2.91 -1.37
N ASP A 131 -16.09 -2.29 -1.29
CA ASP A 131 -17.37 -3.00 -1.19
C ASP A 131 -17.72 -3.73 -2.49
N VAL A 132 -17.41 -3.14 -3.65
CA VAL A 132 -17.56 -3.83 -4.94
C VAL A 132 -16.64 -5.05 -5.03
N ILE A 133 -15.37 -4.94 -4.63
CA ILE A 133 -14.43 -6.07 -4.64
C ILE A 133 -14.96 -7.21 -3.75
N LYS A 134 -15.41 -6.89 -2.53
CA LYS A 134 -16.00 -7.87 -1.60
C LYS A 134 -17.24 -8.55 -2.19
N ALA A 135 -18.16 -7.77 -2.75
CA ALA A 135 -19.40 -8.28 -3.33
C ALA A 135 -19.16 -9.19 -4.55
N LYS A 136 -18.12 -8.91 -5.34
CA LYS A 136 -17.75 -9.69 -6.51
C LYS A 136 -17.15 -11.06 -6.13
N GLY A 137 -16.32 -11.11 -5.10
CA GLY A 137 -15.58 -12.30 -4.74
C GLY A 137 -14.71 -12.84 -5.89
N ASP A 138 -14.06 -13.98 -5.71
CA ASP A 138 -13.11 -14.53 -6.68
C ASP A 138 -13.75 -14.78 -8.05
N LYS A 139 -14.97 -15.29 -8.08
CA LYS A 139 -15.70 -15.56 -9.33
C LYS A 139 -16.01 -14.27 -10.08
N GLY A 140 -16.55 -13.26 -9.38
CA GLY A 140 -16.91 -11.99 -9.98
C GLY A 140 -15.70 -11.19 -10.46
N MET A 141 -14.56 -11.29 -9.79
CA MET A 141 -13.32 -10.64 -10.22
C MET A 141 -12.81 -11.15 -11.58
N SER A 142 -13.18 -12.37 -11.98
CA SER A 142 -12.85 -12.94 -13.28
C SER A 142 -13.84 -12.57 -14.39
N GLU A 143 -14.97 -11.96 -14.08
CA GLU A 143 -15.94 -11.50 -15.08
C GLU A 143 -15.37 -10.37 -15.94
N SER A 144 -15.82 -10.29 -17.20
CA SER A 144 -15.46 -9.22 -18.12
C SER A 144 -16.59 -8.19 -18.22
N VAL A 145 -16.21 -6.92 -18.26
CA VAL A 145 -17.13 -5.79 -18.37
C VAL A 145 -16.70 -4.82 -19.47
N ASN A 146 -17.64 -4.00 -19.93
CA ASN A 146 -17.33 -2.89 -20.80
C ASN A 146 -17.01 -1.65 -19.94
N ALA A 147 -15.75 -1.20 -20.04
CA ALA A 147 -15.27 0.01 -19.36
C ALA A 147 -15.15 1.22 -20.30
N GLY A 148 -15.85 1.19 -21.46
CA GLY A 148 -15.84 2.27 -22.45
C GLY A 148 -14.80 2.12 -23.57
N GLY A 149 -13.93 1.12 -23.49
CA GLY A 149 -12.95 0.82 -24.52
C GLY A 149 -13.50 -0.09 -25.65
N PRO A 150 -12.68 -0.39 -26.67
CA PRO A 150 -13.07 -1.24 -27.80
C PRO A 150 -13.18 -2.73 -27.44
N THR A 151 -12.60 -3.14 -26.31
CA THR A 151 -12.58 -4.53 -25.83
C THR A 151 -13.11 -4.62 -24.42
N LEU A 152 -13.68 -5.78 -24.05
CA LEU A 152 -14.03 -6.06 -22.67
C LEU A 152 -12.75 -6.23 -21.84
N ILE A 153 -12.82 -5.81 -20.57
CA ILE A 153 -11.73 -5.95 -19.60
C ILE A 153 -12.22 -6.76 -18.40
N ARG A 154 -11.37 -7.60 -17.81
CA ARG A 154 -11.73 -8.28 -16.57
C ARG A 154 -11.81 -7.29 -15.42
N ILE A 155 -12.72 -7.54 -14.49
CA ILE A 155 -12.90 -6.69 -13.30
C ILE A 155 -11.62 -6.63 -12.48
N SER A 156 -10.89 -7.76 -12.33
CA SER A 156 -9.59 -7.77 -11.65
C SER A 156 -8.54 -6.88 -12.32
N ASP A 157 -8.48 -6.89 -13.65
CA ASP A 157 -7.50 -6.09 -14.39
C ASP A 157 -7.82 -4.59 -14.29
N LEU A 158 -9.10 -4.26 -14.30
CA LEU A 158 -9.56 -2.89 -14.10
C LEU A 158 -9.26 -2.39 -12.67
N ALA A 159 -9.48 -3.23 -11.66
CA ALA A 159 -9.11 -2.91 -10.28
C ALA A 159 -7.59 -2.73 -10.11
N TYR A 160 -6.78 -3.57 -10.78
CA TYR A 160 -5.34 -3.42 -10.79
C TYR A 160 -4.90 -2.09 -11.42
N ALA A 161 -5.46 -1.74 -12.59
CA ALA A 161 -5.15 -0.48 -13.26
C ALA A 161 -5.42 0.74 -12.37
N LEU A 162 -6.52 0.72 -11.61
CA LEU A 162 -6.84 1.80 -10.67
C LEU A 162 -5.97 1.80 -9.41
N ASN A 163 -5.50 0.63 -8.95
CA ASN A 163 -4.51 0.54 -7.89
C ASN A 163 -3.17 1.16 -8.31
N GLU A 164 -2.72 0.84 -9.52
CA GLU A 164 -1.48 1.37 -10.10
C GLU A 164 -1.58 2.89 -10.27
N HIS A 165 -2.63 3.39 -10.93
CA HIS A 165 -2.93 4.81 -11.07
C HIS A 165 -2.96 5.55 -9.72
N SER A 166 -3.58 4.94 -8.71
CA SER A 166 -3.61 5.51 -7.35
C SER A 166 -2.21 5.59 -6.72
N GLY A 167 -1.36 4.59 -6.99
CA GLY A 167 0.04 4.57 -6.54
C GLY A 167 0.89 5.67 -7.18
N GLU A 168 0.73 5.91 -8.49
CA GLU A 168 1.39 7.02 -9.21
C GLU A 168 1.04 8.37 -8.58
N HIS A 169 -0.26 8.62 -8.38
CA HIS A 169 -0.72 9.88 -7.79
C HIS A 169 -0.35 10.03 -6.32
N TYR A 170 -0.33 8.94 -5.55
CA TYR A 170 0.21 8.97 -4.20
C TYR A 170 1.70 9.39 -4.20
N GLY A 171 2.51 8.84 -5.12
CA GLY A 171 3.90 9.26 -5.29
C GLY A 171 4.04 10.75 -5.58
N ASN A 172 3.18 11.30 -6.44
CA ASN A 172 3.12 12.74 -6.69
C ASN A 172 2.80 13.52 -5.40
N LEU A 173 1.77 13.12 -4.65
CA LEU A 173 1.39 13.77 -3.40
C LEU A 173 2.51 13.74 -2.34
N VAL A 174 3.32 12.69 -2.29
CA VAL A 174 4.53 12.63 -1.45
C VAL A 174 5.53 13.73 -1.80
N VAL A 175 5.70 14.06 -3.09
CA VAL A 175 6.57 15.18 -3.53
C VAL A 175 6.01 16.51 -3.03
N TYR A 176 4.69 16.71 -3.07
CA TYR A 176 4.05 17.93 -2.54
C TYR A 176 4.34 18.13 -1.05
N TYR A 177 4.28 17.05 -0.26
CA TYR A 177 4.65 17.08 1.15
C TYR A 177 6.09 17.55 1.36
N ARG A 178 7.03 16.91 0.67
CA ARG A 178 8.47 17.19 0.82
C ARG A 178 8.82 18.60 0.39
N ASN A 179 8.20 19.11 -0.67
CA ASN A 179 8.39 20.49 -1.12
C ASN A 179 7.86 21.52 -0.11
N ASN A 180 6.94 21.12 0.76
CA ASN A 180 6.46 21.94 1.88
C ASN A 180 7.25 21.69 3.18
N GLY A 181 8.41 21.03 3.15
CA GLY A 181 9.23 20.71 4.32
C GLY A 181 8.60 19.68 5.27
N MET A 182 7.61 18.92 4.83
CA MET A 182 6.87 17.97 5.65
C MET A 182 7.27 16.53 5.34
N VAL A 183 7.16 15.65 6.35
CA VAL A 183 7.34 14.20 6.18
C VAL A 183 5.97 13.56 5.94
N PRO A 184 5.77 12.84 4.83
CA PRO A 184 4.51 12.13 4.56
C PRO A 184 4.18 11.12 5.67
N PRO A 185 2.89 10.85 5.99
CA PRO A 185 2.50 9.97 7.08
C PRO A 185 3.18 8.59 7.06
N GLU A 186 3.23 7.92 5.91
CA GLU A 186 3.83 6.59 5.77
C GLU A 186 5.37 6.58 5.88
N SER A 187 6.03 7.74 5.80
CA SER A 187 7.47 7.87 5.96
C SER A 187 7.89 8.20 7.40
N ARG A 188 6.94 8.35 8.32
CA ARG A 188 7.21 8.63 9.74
C ARG A 188 7.53 7.35 10.49
N PRO A 189 8.34 7.40 11.56
CA PRO A 189 8.57 6.26 12.44
C PRO A 189 7.21 5.72 12.95
N LYS A 190 7.02 4.42 12.86
CA LYS A 190 5.86 3.77 13.49
C LYS A 190 6.04 3.83 15.01
N LYS A 191 5.03 4.35 15.70
CA LYS A 191 5.00 4.39 17.15
C LYS A 191 4.71 3.00 17.72
#